data_d1247496cf403b0adc03db7e81c924ea
#
_entry.id   d1247496cf403b0adc03db7e81c924ea
#
_cell.length_a   1.000
_cell.length_b   1.000
_cell.length_c   1.000
_cell.angle_alpha   90.00
_cell.angle_beta   90.00
_cell.angle_gamma   90.00
#
_symmetry.space_group_name_H-M   'P 1'
#
loop_
_entity.id
_entity.type
_entity.pdbx_description
1 polymer ?
#
loop_
_entity_poly.entity_id
_entity_poly.type
_entity_poly.pdbx_seq_one_letter_code
_entity_poly.pdbx_strand_id
1 'polypeptide(L)'
;MTRLRYGIAALAAIITAATGCTDPDGTQAERAAVAPEPEVVAMDGAAGERARDGSAARAHPTLVAIPPAEQALVYQARLTVRVGNVDTAAERAKDIVTGAGGYVAQEERDTADRSDRAVLTLKVPPQRYPEVLSRLGGLGRRESLHQSTEDVTEEVADVDSRVKSARSAIDRLRTLLTRANKIGEVLEIEREISNRPAELESLLARQKALAARTSMATITLTLLGEGKGDDPGAGERPPGFLAGLQNGWRALVF
;
A
#
# COMPACT_ATOMS: atom_id res chain seq x y z
N MET A 1 31.43 17.13 38.23
CA MET A 1 32.60 16.24 38.25
C MET A 1 32.12 14.87 37.82
N THR A 2 32.39 14.42 36.69
CA THR A 2 33.15 13.34 36.13
C THR A 2 32.72 13.11 34.68
N ARG A 3 33.58 13.51 33.78
CA ARG A 3 33.44 13.28 32.31
C ARG A 3 33.90 11.86 32.02
N LEU A 4 33.11 11.11 31.26
CA LEU A 4 33.57 9.86 30.66
C LEU A 4 33.54 9.96 29.14
N ARG A 5 34.72 10.07 28.54
CA ARG A 5 35.04 10.01 27.12
C ARG A 5 35.36 8.56 26.77
N TYR A 6 34.71 8.00 25.78
CA TYR A 6 35.18 6.84 24.98
C TYR A 6 34.68 7.13 23.56
N GLY A 7 35.48 7.18 22.54
CA GLY A 7 36.59 6.34 22.17
C GLY A 7 36.28 5.84 20.77
N ILE A 8 36.81 6.55 19.75
CA ILE A 8 36.72 6.25 18.32
C ILE A 8 37.50 4.98 18.07
N ALA A 9 36.92 3.98 17.43
CA ALA A 9 37.64 2.91 16.75
C ALA A 9 37.24 2.83 15.31
N ALA A 10 38.07 3.37 14.44
CA ALA A 10 38.09 3.16 13.01
C ALA A 10 38.53 1.71 12.70
N LEU A 11 37.84 1.02 11.83
CA LEU A 11 38.38 -0.18 11.18
C LEU A 11 38.28 -0.03 9.67
N ALA A 12 39.42 0.05 9.06
CA ALA A 12 39.68 0.22 7.63
C ALA A 12 39.60 -1.13 6.88
N ALA A 13 39.05 -1.05 5.72
CA ALA A 13 39.34 -1.67 4.42
C ALA A 13 40.02 -3.05 4.35
N ILE A 14 39.50 -3.95 3.53
CA ILE A 14 40.29 -4.70 2.55
C ILE A 14 39.44 -4.92 1.29
N ILE A 15 39.89 -4.31 0.21
CA ILE A 15 39.53 -4.56 -1.19
C ILE A 15 40.37 -5.78 -1.64
N THR A 16 39.72 -6.79 -2.21
CA THR A 16 40.41 -7.75 -3.08
C THR A 16 39.65 -7.88 -4.38
N ALA A 17 40.30 -7.36 -5.40
CA ALA A 17 39.98 -7.59 -6.80
C ALA A 17 40.41 -9.00 -7.20
N ALA A 18 39.58 -9.71 -7.96
CA ALA A 18 39.98 -10.85 -8.75
C ALA A 18 39.38 -10.71 -10.15
N THR A 19 40.19 -10.29 -11.06
CA THR A 19 40.11 -10.38 -12.51
C THR A 19 40.15 -11.87 -12.92
N GLY A 20 39.29 -12.24 -13.89
CA GLY A 20 39.36 -13.53 -14.58
C GLY A 20 38.57 -13.45 -15.88
N CYS A 21 39.25 -13.09 -16.97
CA CYS A 21 38.84 -13.29 -18.37
C CYS A 21 38.76 -14.78 -18.70
N THR A 22 37.82 -15.17 -19.54
CA THR A 22 38.04 -15.91 -20.80
C THR A 22 36.73 -16.23 -21.49
N ASP A 23 36.47 -15.66 -22.66
CA ASP A 23 35.78 -16.25 -23.81
C ASP A 23 36.76 -17.27 -24.49
N PRO A 24 36.39 -18.15 -25.45
CA PRO A 24 35.33 -17.97 -26.44
C PRO A 24 34.61 -19.27 -26.90
N ASP A 25 33.60 -19.06 -27.74
CA ASP A 25 33.26 -19.86 -28.93
C ASP A 25 32.52 -21.18 -28.78
N GLY A 26 31.37 -21.27 -29.45
CA GLY A 26 30.61 -22.52 -29.60
C GLY A 26 29.26 -22.30 -30.27
N THR A 27 29.30 -21.92 -31.53
CA THR A 27 28.25 -22.06 -32.55
C THR A 27 27.52 -23.39 -32.42
N GLN A 28 26.16 -23.39 -32.34
CA GLN A 28 25.34 -24.31 -33.09
C GLN A 28 23.89 -23.86 -33.14
N ALA A 29 23.48 -23.54 -34.35
CA ALA A 29 22.12 -23.42 -34.78
C ALA A 29 21.47 -24.81 -34.82
N GLU A 30 20.25 -24.97 -34.29
CA GLU A 30 19.33 -25.98 -34.80
C GLU A 30 17.85 -25.61 -34.52
N ARG A 31 17.26 -25.19 -35.59
CA ARG A 31 15.95 -25.56 -36.15
C ARG A 31 14.69 -25.37 -35.32
N ALA A 32 13.98 -24.39 -35.82
CA ALA A 32 12.54 -24.20 -35.90
C ALA A 32 11.71 -25.50 -35.82
N ALA A 33 10.76 -25.56 -34.90
CA ALA A 33 9.57 -26.39 -35.03
C ALA A 33 8.38 -25.46 -35.29
N VAL A 34 7.97 -25.49 -36.54
CA VAL A 34 6.74 -24.90 -37.08
C VAL A 34 5.56 -25.65 -36.50
N ALA A 35 4.65 -24.98 -35.83
CA ALA A 35 3.32 -25.49 -35.49
C ALA A 35 2.42 -25.39 -36.71
N PRO A 36 1.58 -26.42 -37.03
CA PRO A 36 0.70 -26.39 -38.17
C PRO A 36 -0.55 -25.52 -37.89
N GLU A 37 -0.85 -24.64 -38.83
CA GLU A 37 -2.13 -23.96 -38.97
C GLU A 37 -3.24 -24.96 -39.31
N PRO A 38 -4.47 -24.79 -38.78
CA PRO A 38 -5.62 -25.57 -39.24
C PRO A 38 -6.13 -25.01 -40.56
N GLU A 39 -6.10 -25.87 -41.55
CA GLU A 39 -6.60 -25.74 -42.91
C GLU A 39 -8.14 -25.54 -42.87
N VAL A 40 -8.61 -24.41 -43.39
CA VAL A 40 -10.04 -24.13 -43.58
C VAL A 40 -10.46 -24.78 -44.88
N VAL A 41 -11.17 -25.91 -44.81
CA VAL A 41 -11.79 -26.53 -45.96
C VAL A 41 -13.05 -25.78 -46.34
N ALA A 42 -13.03 -25.03 -47.44
CA ALA A 42 -14.20 -24.49 -48.09
C ALA A 42 -14.95 -25.61 -48.78
N MET A 43 -16.15 -25.93 -48.37
CA MET A 43 -17.11 -26.67 -49.14
C MET A 43 -18.14 -25.71 -49.77
N ASP A 44 -18.00 -25.59 -51.05
CA ASP A 44 -18.99 -25.00 -51.97
C ASP A 44 -20.12 -26.05 -52.21
N GLY A 45 -21.36 -25.64 -52.17
CA GLY A 45 -22.49 -26.57 -52.35
C GLY A 45 -23.86 -25.90 -52.33
N ALA A 46 -24.18 -25.21 -53.44
CA ALA A 46 -25.48 -25.11 -54.11
C ALA A 46 -26.80 -24.96 -53.31
N ALA A 47 -27.43 -23.83 -53.58
CA ALA A 47 -28.83 -23.58 -53.89
C ALA A 47 -29.93 -24.47 -53.26
N GLY A 48 -30.81 -23.82 -52.53
CA GLY A 48 -32.09 -24.38 -52.09
C GLY A 48 -32.96 -23.31 -51.42
N GLU A 49 -33.60 -22.52 -52.23
CA GLU A 49 -34.64 -21.54 -51.89
C GLU A 49 -35.86 -22.26 -51.24
N ARG A 50 -36.12 -21.96 -49.97
CA ARG A 50 -37.48 -22.06 -49.41
C ARG A 50 -37.65 -21.09 -48.26
N ALA A 51 -38.38 -20.03 -48.55
CA ALA A 51 -38.96 -19.15 -47.54
C ALA A 51 -39.76 -19.96 -46.50
N ARG A 52 -39.43 -19.76 -45.23
CA ARG A 52 -40.37 -19.97 -44.12
C ARG A 52 -40.12 -18.88 -43.11
N ASP A 53 -41.12 -18.00 -43.13
CA ASP A 53 -41.42 -17.07 -42.08
C ASP A 53 -41.39 -17.76 -40.71
N GLY A 54 -40.54 -17.32 -39.83
CA GLY A 54 -40.35 -17.87 -38.50
C GLY A 54 -39.55 -16.86 -37.69
N SER A 55 -40.25 -15.91 -37.08
CA SER A 55 -39.73 -15.01 -36.09
C SER A 55 -39.03 -15.79 -34.96
N ALA A 56 -37.79 -16.17 -35.19
CA ALA A 56 -36.93 -16.69 -34.13
C ALA A 56 -36.44 -15.48 -33.31
N ALA A 57 -37.08 -15.30 -32.18
CA ALA A 57 -36.58 -14.45 -31.12
C ALA A 57 -35.09 -14.80 -30.86
N ARG A 58 -34.20 -13.91 -31.26
CA ARG A 58 -32.78 -14.00 -30.93
C ARG A 58 -32.68 -13.94 -29.40
N ALA A 59 -32.53 -15.14 -28.78
CA ALA A 59 -32.11 -15.22 -27.40
C ALA A 59 -30.74 -14.57 -27.34
N HIS A 60 -30.69 -13.34 -26.89
CA HIS A 60 -29.45 -12.73 -26.46
C HIS A 60 -28.90 -13.58 -25.33
N PRO A 61 -27.64 -14.02 -25.38
CA PRO A 61 -27.06 -14.68 -24.24
C PRO A 61 -27.11 -13.66 -23.09
N THR A 62 -27.94 -13.97 -22.10
CA THR A 62 -27.95 -13.23 -20.83
C THR A 62 -26.57 -13.44 -20.25
N LEU A 63 -25.71 -12.43 -20.36
CA LEU A 63 -24.47 -12.39 -19.61
C LEU A 63 -24.88 -12.46 -18.15
N VAL A 64 -24.68 -13.62 -17.54
CA VAL A 64 -24.78 -13.76 -16.09
C VAL A 64 -23.75 -12.81 -15.53
N ALA A 65 -24.22 -11.65 -15.07
CA ALA A 65 -23.39 -10.72 -14.32
C ALA A 65 -22.96 -11.47 -13.05
N ILE A 66 -21.73 -11.98 -13.06
CA ILE A 66 -21.10 -12.50 -11.86
C ILE A 66 -21.01 -11.27 -10.93
N PRO A 67 -21.68 -11.27 -9.74
CA PRO A 67 -21.54 -10.15 -8.82
C PRO A 67 -20.03 -9.98 -8.57
N PRO A 68 -19.53 -8.74 -8.56
CA PRO A 68 -18.13 -8.51 -8.24
C PRO A 68 -17.87 -9.20 -6.89
N ALA A 69 -16.98 -10.19 -6.89
CA ALA A 69 -16.52 -10.81 -5.66
C ALA A 69 -16.09 -9.67 -4.74
N GLU A 70 -16.54 -9.70 -3.47
CA GLU A 70 -16.13 -8.70 -2.47
C GLU A 70 -14.62 -8.68 -2.43
N GLN A 71 -14.02 -7.68 -3.07
CA GLN A 71 -12.58 -7.53 -3.10
C GLN A 71 -12.10 -6.99 -1.76
N ALA A 72 -11.13 -7.65 -1.18
CA ALA A 72 -10.46 -7.19 0.02
C ALA A 72 -9.30 -6.25 -0.37
N LEU A 73 -9.60 -4.94 -0.46
CA LEU A 73 -8.65 -3.92 -0.89
C LEU A 73 -8.11 -3.13 0.30
N VAL A 74 -6.80 -2.93 0.33
CA VAL A 74 -6.11 -2.08 1.30
C VAL A 74 -5.74 -0.77 0.62
N TYR A 75 -6.36 0.33 1.05
CA TYR A 75 -6.10 1.67 0.54
C TYR A 75 -5.11 2.42 1.43
N GLN A 76 -4.08 2.99 0.82
CA GLN A 76 -3.11 3.84 1.49
C GLN A 76 -2.86 5.12 0.68
N ALA A 77 -2.77 6.27 1.36
CA ALA A 77 -2.34 7.51 0.73
C ALA A 77 -1.32 8.24 1.61
N ARG A 78 -0.38 8.91 0.95
CA ARG A 78 0.48 9.95 1.55
C ARG A 78 0.20 11.25 0.82
N LEU A 79 -0.26 12.23 1.57
CA LEU A 79 -0.64 13.54 1.05
C LEU A 79 0.16 14.60 1.78
N THR A 80 0.87 15.46 1.04
CA THR A 80 1.57 16.62 1.58
C THR A 80 0.87 17.89 1.08
N VAL A 81 0.48 18.74 2.01
CA VAL A 81 -0.22 20.00 1.74
C VAL A 81 0.49 21.14 2.44
N ARG A 82 0.77 22.20 1.71
CA ARG A 82 1.29 23.45 2.26
C ARG A 82 0.13 24.37 2.61
N VAL A 83 0.14 24.87 3.83
CA VAL A 83 -0.96 25.65 4.42
C VAL A 83 -0.44 26.90 5.12
N GLY A 84 -1.22 27.96 5.13
CA GLY A 84 -0.84 29.20 5.81
C GLY A 84 -0.79 29.07 7.35
N ASN A 85 -1.65 28.22 7.92
CA ASN A 85 -1.66 27.93 9.37
C ASN A 85 -1.89 26.43 9.58
N VAL A 86 -0.91 25.76 10.17
CA VAL A 86 -0.89 24.31 10.37
C VAL A 86 -1.94 23.87 11.39
N ASP A 87 -2.13 24.62 12.48
CA ASP A 87 -3.09 24.27 13.53
C ASP A 87 -4.52 24.29 13.02
N THR A 88 -4.91 25.38 12.35
CA THR A 88 -6.25 25.51 11.77
C THR A 88 -6.50 24.44 10.70
N ALA A 89 -5.50 24.12 9.90
CA ALA A 89 -5.62 23.08 8.88
C ALA A 89 -5.72 21.69 9.50
N ALA A 90 -4.99 21.42 10.59
CA ALA A 90 -5.06 20.15 11.30
C ALA A 90 -6.46 19.94 11.92
N GLU A 91 -7.04 20.96 12.57
CA GLU A 91 -8.40 20.86 13.10
C GLU A 91 -9.44 20.60 11.99
N ARG A 92 -9.37 21.33 10.87
CA ARG A 92 -10.24 21.07 9.72
C ARG A 92 -10.07 19.67 9.14
N ALA A 93 -8.83 19.15 9.11
CA ALA A 93 -8.59 17.78 8.67
C ALA A 93 -9.26 16.76 9.60
N LYS A 94 -9.22 16.96 10.91
CA LYS A 94 -9.92 16.13 11.90
C LYS A 94 -11.42 16.17 11.70
N ASP A 95 -11.99 17.34 11.49
CA ASP A 95 -13.44 17.52 11.25
C ASP A 95 -13.89 16.78 9.97
N ILE A 96 -13.09 16.86 8.89
CA ILE A 96 -13.36 16.16 7.64
C ILE A 96 -13.41 14.64 7.87
N VAL A 97 -12.43 14.12 8.63
CA VAL A 97 -12.29 12.69 8.86
C VAL A 97 -13.37 12.16 9.80
N THR A 98 -13.64 12.85 10.91
CA THR A 98 -14.68 12.45 11.85
C THR A 98 -16.07 12.54 11.24
N GLY A 99 -16.34 13.58 10.43
CA GLY A 99 -17.57 13.73 9.67
C GLY A 99 -17.79 12.63 8.62
N ALA A 100 -16.73 11.97 8.18
CA ALA A 100 -16.80 10.80 7.28
C ALA A 100 -16.89 9.46 8.04
N GLY A 101 -16.99 9.46 9.37
CA GLY A 101 -16.99 8.24 10.20
C GLY A 101 -15.60 7.64 10.40
N GLY A 102 -14.55 8.42 10.16
CA GLY A 102 -13.17 8.05 10.43
C GLY A 102 -12.67 8.54 11.79
N TYR A 103 -11.38 8.33 12.06
CA TYR A 103 -10.72 8.81 13.26
C TYR A 103 -9.23 9.10 13.02
N VAL A 104 -8.64 9.88 13.92
CA VAL A 104 -7.20 10.16 13.94
C VAL A 104 -6.51 9.07 14.76
N ALA A 105 -5.66 8.28 14.12
CA ALA A 105 -4.91 7.22 14.78
C ALA A 105 -3.64 7.75 15.45
N GLN A 106 -3.00 8.75 14.86
CA GLN A 106 -1.79 9.38 15.39
C GLN A 106 -1.71 10.81 14.91
N GLU A 107 -1.21 11.67 15.75
CA GLU A 107 -0.87 13.06 15.43
C GLU A 107 0.48 13.38 16.04
N GLU A 108 1.36 13.94 15.21
CA GLU A 108 2.66 14.40 15.58
C GLU A 108 2.82 15.84 15.09
N ARG A 109 3.19 16.75 15.98
CA ARG A 109 3.43 18.15 15.65
C ARG A 109 4.86 18.51 16.00
N ASP A 110 5.49 19.21 15.08
CA ASP A 110 6.81 19.77 15.26
C ASP A 110 6.73 21.28 14.97
N THR A 111 7.00 22.06 16.00
CA THR A 111 7.00 23.54 15.96
C THR A 111 8.45 23.98 16.11
N ALA A 112 9.24 23.84 15.06
CA ALA A 112 10.60 24.38 15.02
C ALA A 112 10.59 25.84 14.54
N ASP A 113 11.55 26.63 14.99
CA ASP A 113 11.62 28.10 14.81
C ASP A 113 11.46 28.61 13.36
N ARG A 114 11.44 27.75 12.35
CA ARG A 114 11.38 28.13 10.93
C ARG A 114 10.26 27.49 10.10
N SER A 115 9.64 26.42 10.59
CA SER A 115 8.53 25.78 9.86
C SER A 115 7.67 24.94 10.79
N ASP A 116 6.41 25.31 10.91
CA ASP A 116 5.42 24.47 11.56
C ASP A 116 5.10 23.27 10.70
N ARG A 117 5.13 22.08 11.28
CA ARG A 117 4.79 20.82 10.60
C ARG A 117 3.85 20.00 11.49
N ALA A 118 2.83 19.42 10.86
CA ALA A 118 2.02 18.39 11.49
C ALA A 118 1.91 17.15 10.59
N VAL A 119 2.02 15.97 11.18
CA VAL A 119 1.80 14.70 10.52
C VAL A 119 0.63 13.99 11.20
N LEU A 120 -0.43 13.73 10.44
CA LEU A 120 -1.63 13.08 10.93
C LEU A 120 -1.79 11.73 10.21
N THR A 121 -1.91 10.66 10.98
CA THR A 121 -2.33 9.35 10.45
C THR A 121 -3.83 9.18 10.66
N LEU A 122 -4.55 9.17 9.58
CA LEU A 122 -6.01 9.20 9.53
C LEU A 122 -6.54 7.84 9.06
N LYS A 123 -7.57 7.33 9.74
CA LYS A 123 -8.29 6.11 9.37
C LYS A 123 -9.67 6.46 8.90
N VAL A 124 -10.03 6.00 7.70
CA VAL A 124 -11.28 6.38 7.03
C VAL A 124 -11.95 5.14 6.43
N PRO A 125 -13.28 5.00 6.48
CA PRO A 125 -13.98 3.92 5.79
C PRO A 125 -13.65 3.93 4.28
N PRO A 126 -13.38 2.74 3.67
CA PRO A 126 -12.98 2.66 2.26
C PRO A 126 -13.95 3.37 1.29
N GLN A 127 -15.25 3.31 1.58
CA GLN A 127 -16.30 3.95 0.76
C GLN A 127 -16.19 5.48 0.72
N ARG A 128 -15.66 6.09 1.79
CA ARG A 128 -15.48 7.54 1.91
C ARG A 128 -14.07 8.00 1.57
N TYR A 129 -13.13 7.06 1.34
CA TYR A 129 -11.73 7.36 1.10
C TYR A 129 -11.51 8.38 -0.06
N PRO A 130 -12.11 8.24 -1.27
CA PRO A 130 -11.86 9.19 -2.36
C PRO A 130 -12.37 10.60 -2.04
N GLU A 131 -13.53 10.71 -1.40
CA GLU A 131 -14.12 11.98 -1.00
C GLU A 131 -13.24 12.69 0.04
N VAL A 132 -12.86 11.98 1.11
CA VAL A 132 -12.03 12.54 2.17
C VAL A 132 -10.67 12.97 1.63
N LEU A 133 -10.04 12.15 0.80
CA LEU A 133 -8.74 12.46 0.20
C LEU A 133 -8.80 13.74 -0.65
N SER A 134 -9.87 13.92 -1.43
CA SER A 134 -10.09 15.14 -2.21
C SER A 134 -10.27 16.38 -1.32
N ARG A 135 -11.06 16.27 -0.25
CA ARG A 135 -11.31 17.36 0.70
C ARG A 135 -10.05 17.75 1.47
N LEU A 136 -9.26 16.77 1.89
CA LEU A 136 -7.95 17.02 2.54
C LEU A 136 -6.98 17.71 1.59
N GLY A 137 -6.97 17.33 0.30
CA GLY A 137 -6.16 18.00 -0.73
C GLY A 137 -6.57 19.46 -0.98
N GLY A 138 -7.79 19.85 -0.61
CA GLY A 138 -8.32 21.21 -0.72
C GLY A 138 -8.01 22.11 0.49
N LEU A 139 -7.33 21.62 1.53
CA LEU A 139 -6.97 22.43 2.70
C LEU A 139 -5.91 23.49 2.40
N GLY A 140 -5.16 23.32 1.31
CA GLY A 140 -4.12 24.24 0.89
C GLY A 140 -3.52 23.87 -0.45
N ARG A 141 -2.27 24.28 -0.69
CA ARG A 141 -1.54 23.91 -1.90
C ARG A 141 -0.99 22.50 -1.77
N ARG A 142 -1.53 21.58 -2.56
CA ARG A 142 -1.04 20.19 -2.60
C ARG A 142 0.36 20.15 -3.23
N GLU A 143 1.34 19.63 -2.48
CA GLU A 143 2.71 19.45 -2.96
C GLU A 143 2.94 18.05 -3.52
N SER A 144 2.44 17.04 -2.84
CA SER A 144 2.56 15.67 -3.31
C SER A 144 1.34 14.83 -2.92
N LEU A 145 1.03 13.86 -3.75
CA LEU A 145 0.03 12.83 -3.48
C LEU A 145 0.55 11.50 -4.02
N HIS A 146 0.72 10.55 -3.12
CA HIS A 146 1.02 9.17 -3.47
C HIS A 146 -0.09 8.28 -2.96
N GLN A 147 -0.68 7.47 -3.85
CA GLN A 147 -1.74 6.52 -3.53
C GLN A 147 -1.28 5.11 -3.89
N SER A 148 -1.63 4.14 -3.04
CA SER A 148 -1.40 2.72 -3.28
C SER A 148 -2.66 1.95 -2.91
N THR A 149 -3.03 1.00 -3.75
CA THR A 149 -4.10 0.04 -3.47
C THR A 149 -3.50 -1.36 -3.62
N GLU A 150 -3.66 -2.17 -2.59
CA GLU A 150 -3.19 -3.55 -2.54
C GLU A 150 -4.43 -4.46 -2.49
N ASP A 151 -4.52 -5.39 -3.44
CA ASP A 151 -5.55 -6.43 -3.44
C ASP A 151 -5.05 -7.63 -2.62
N VAL A 152 -5.71 -7.87 -1.49
CA VAL A 152 -5.39 -8.96 -0.55
C VAL A 152 -6.49 -10.03 -0.53
N THR A 153 -7.35 -10.06 -1.54
CA THR A 153 -8.50 -10.98 -1.61
C THR A 153 -8.06 -12.43 -1.54
N GLU A 154 -7.01 -12.79 -2.29
CA GLU A 154 -6.47 -14.15 -2.29
C GLU A 154 -5.86 -14.50 -0.93
N GLU A 155 -5.11 -13.58 -0.32
CA GLU A 155 -4.51 -13.79 1.01
C GLU A 155 -5.57 -13.98 2.09
N VAL A 156 -6.66 -13.22 2.05
CA VAL A 156 -7.80 -13.38 2.97
C VAL A 156 -8.44 -14.75 2.79
N ALA A 157 -8.70 -15.15 1.53
CA ALA A 157 -9.32 -16.45 1.24
C ALA A 157 -8.43 -17.64 1.65
N ASP A 158 -7.11 -17.54 1.45
CA ASP A 158 -6.16 -18.57 1.90
C ASP A 158 -6.16 -18.71 3.42
N VAL A 159 -6.00 -17.59 4.14
CA VAL A 159 -5.99 -17.59 5.61
C VAL A 159 -7.31 -18.14 6.17
N ASP A 160 -8.44 -17.75 5.61
CA ASP A 160 -9.76 -18.25 6.02
C ASP A 160 -9.90 -19.76 5.80
N SER A 161 -9.42 -20.25 4.68
CA SER A 161 -9.40 -21.69 4.36
C SER A 161 -8.53 -22.47 5.35
N ARG A 162 -7.35 -21.95 5.65
CA ARG A 162 -6.42 -22.56 6.62
C ARG A 162 -6.97 -22.56 8.03
N VAL A 163 -7.62 -21.48 8.47
CA VAL A 163 -8.32 -21.41 9.78
C VAL A 163 -9.40 -22.49 9.87
N LYS A 164 -10.22 -22.64 8.83
CA LYS A 164 -11.26 -23.70 8.78
C LYS A 164 -10.64 -25.09 8.85
N SER A 165 -9.57 -25.32 8.12
CA SER A 165 -8.87 -26.62 8.08
C SER A 165 -8.22 -26.95 9.43
N ALA A 166 -7.56 -25.98 10.07
CA ALA A 166 -6.94 -26.15 11.38
C ALA A 166 -7.99 -26.47 12.47
N ARG A 167 -9.13 -25.75 12.48
CA ARG A 167 -10.25 -26.05 13.39
C ARG A 167 -10.78 -27.46 13.19
N SER A 168 -11.04 -27.85 11.93
CA SER A 168 -11.52 -29.19 11.60
C SER A 168 -10.53 -30.29 11.98
N ALA A 169 -9.22 -30.03 11.91
CA ALA A 169 -8.19 -30.98 12.35
C ALA A 169 -8.25 -31.20 13.87
N ILE A 170 -8.36 -30.12 14.64
CA ILE A 170 -8.51 -30.20 16.09
C ILE A 170 -9.79 -30.97 16.47
N ASP A 171 -10.90 -30.72 15.81
CA ASP A 171 -12.17 -31.39 16.11
C ASP A 171 -12.12 -32.88 15.75
N ARG A 172 -11.42 -33.24 14.65
CA ARG A 172 -11.17 -34.67 14.33
C ARG A 172 -10.30 -35.35 15.40
N LEU A 173 -9.23 -34.69 15.86
CA LEU A 173 -8.39 -35.22 16.94
C LEU A 173 -9.18 -35.42 18.25
N ARG A 174 -10.03 -34.48 18.62
CA ARG A 174 -10.95 -34.62 19.77
C ARG A 174 -11.88 -35.81 19.59
N THR A 175 -12.43 -36.01 18.40
CA THR A 175 -13.28 -37.16 18.08
C THR A 175 -12.50 -38.49 18.19
N LEU A 176 -11.25 -38.53 17.70
CA LEU A 176 -10.39 -39.70 17.84
C LEU A 176 -10.07 -39.99 19.28
N LEU A 177 -9.80 -38.97 20.09
CA LEU A 177 -9.56 -39.12 21.53
C LEU A 177 -10.73 -39.82 22.26
N THR A 178 -12.00 -39.49 21.90
CA THR A 178 -13.18 -40.14 22.49
C THR A 178 -13.31 -41.64 22.12
N ARG A 179 -12.59 -42.07 21.07
CA ARG A 179 -12.63 -43.45 20.59
C ARG A 179 -11.39 -44.26 20.97
N ALA A 180 -10.34 -43.58 21.44
CA ALA A 180 -9.09 -44.22 21.81
C ALA A 180 -9.29 -45.09 23.08
N ASN A 181 -8.81 -46.33 23.03
CA ASN A 181 -8.95 -47.28 24.17
C ASN A 181 -7.58 -47.67 24.77
N LYS A 182 -6.49 -47.33 24.09
CA LYS A 182 -5.15 -47.64 24.60
C LYS A 182 -4.47 -46.36 25.10
N ILE A 183 -3.80 -46.49 26.25
CA ILE A 183 -3.08 -45.35 26.86
C ILE A 183 -2.07 -44.71 25.91
N GLY A 184 -1.37 -45.52 25.10
CA GLY A 184 -0.40 -44.99 24.12
C GLY A 184 -1.06 -44.10 23.05
N GLU A 185 -2.22 -44.53 22.51
CA GLU A 185 -3.00 -43.78 21.54
C GLU A 185 -3.51 -42.45 22.16
N VAL A 186 -3.99 -42.49 23.39
CA VAL A 186 -4.45 -41.29 24.11
C VAL A 186 -3.33 -40.28 24.26
N LEU A 187 -2.15 -40.72 24.72
CA LEU A 187 -0.99 -39.80 24.91
C LEU A 187 -0.48 -39.20 23.60
N GLU A 188 -0.53 -39.97 22.51
CA GLU A 188 -0.13 -39.48 21.19
C GLU A 188 -1.12 -38.42 20.66
N ILE A 189 -2.43 -38.69 20.76
CA ILE A 189 -3.46 -37.73 20.34
C ILE A 189 -3.45 -36.48 21.22
N GLU A 190 -3.26 -36.60 22.53
CA GLU A 190 -3.18 -35.46 23.44
C GLU A 190 -1.96 -34.55 23.11
N ARG A 191 -0.81 -35.13 22.76
CA ARG A 191 0.36 -34.35 22.30
C ARG A 191 0.04 -33.57 21.05
N GLU A 192 -0.63 -34.20 20.07
CA GLU A 192 -1.01 -33.55 18.82
C GLU A 192 -2.06 -32.45 19.06
N ILE A 193 -3.06 -32.70 19.90
CA ILE A 193 -4.05 -31.68 20.32
C ILE A 193 -3.36 -30.50 21.01
N SER A 194 -2.32 -30.73 21.81
CA SER A 194 -1.60 -29.68 22.52
C SER A 194 -0.76 -28.80 21.59
N ASN A 195 -0.31 -29.31 20.46
CA ASN A 195 0.51 -28.58 19.50
C ASN A 195 -0.30 -27.73 18.51
N ARG A 196 -1.51 -28.17 18.14
CA ARG A 196 -2.36 -27.50 17.14
C ARG A 196 -2.91 -26.12 17.50
N PRO A 197 -3.23 -25.80 18.76
CA PRO A 197 -3.75 -24.48 19.11
C PRO A 197 -2.80 -23.33 18.75
N ALA A 198 -1.50 -23.50 18.90
CA ALA A 198 -0.53 -22.44 18.56
C ALA A 198 -0.56 -22.08 17.07
N GLU A 199 -0.72 -23.07 16.18
CA GLU A 199 -0.89 -22.82 14.76
C GLU A 199 -2.21 -22.08 14.47
N LEU A 200 -3.30 -22.52 15.07
CA LEU A 200 -4.62 -21.88 14.92
C LEU A 200 -4.60 -20.43 15.41
N GLU A 201 -3.99 -20.16 16.56
CA GLU A 201 -3.87 -18.80 17.11
C GLU A 201 -3.06 -17.89 16.17
N SER A 202 -1.98 -18.40 15.60
CA SER A 202 -1.18 -17.66 14.60
C SER A 202 -2.02 -17.31 13.37
N LEU A 203 -2.80 -18.25 12.83
CA LEU A 203 -3.68 -18.02 11.69
C LEU A 203 -4.80 -17.02 12.02
N LEU A 204 -5.41 -17.13 13.21
CA LEU A 204 -6.42 -16.18 13.67
C LEU A 204 -5.86 -14.77 13.85
N ALA A 205 -4.63 -14.64 14.35
CA ALA A 205 -3.96 -13.34 14.45
C ALA A 205 -3.74 -12.72 13.07
N ARG A 206 -3.31 -13.53 12.08
CA ARG A 206 -3.15 -13.08 10.68
C ARG A 206 -4.48 -12.67 10.06
N GLN A 207 -5.55 -13.48 10.25
CA GLN A 207 -6.90 -13.16 9.80
C GLN A 207 -7.37 -11.81 10.36
N LYS A 208 -7.19 -11.59 11.67
CA LYS A 208 -7.54 -10.34 12.34
C LYS A 208 -6.74 -9.15 11.80
N ALA A 209 -5.45 -9.33 11.54
CA ALA A 209 -4.60 -8.29 10.98
C ALA A 209 -5.05 -7.89 9.55
N LEU A 210 -5.38 -8.86 8.69
CA LEU A 210 -5.92 -8.60 7.35
C LEU A 210 -7.27 -7.88 7.41
N ALA A 211 -8.18 -8.34 8.26
CA ALA A 211 -9.47 -7.69 8.47
C ALA A 211 -9.30 -6.24 8.95
N ALA A 212 -8.36 -5.97 9.85
CA ALA A 212 -8.07 -4.60 10.30
C ALA A 212 -7.49 -3.71 9.18
N ARG A 213 -6.64 -4.28 8.29
CA ARG A 213 -6.07 -3.55 7.14
C ARG A 213 -7.11 -3.21 6.07
N THR A 214 -8.07 -4.09 5.84
CA THR A 214 -9.11 -3.91 4.81
C THR A 214 -10.31 -3.10 5.29
N SER A 215 -10.59 -3.09 6.60
CA SER A 215 -11.73 -2.38 7.17
C SER A 215 -11.62 -0.87 7.11
N MET A 216 -10.40 -0.32 7.11
CA MET A 216 -10.13 1.11 7.11
C MET A 216 -8.99 1.47 6.16
N ALA A 217 -9.23 2.47 5.32
CA ALA A 217 -8.19 3.12 4.52
C ALA A 217 -7.28 3.98 5.42
N THR A 218 -6.00 4.05 5.09
CA THR A 218 -5.01 4.85 5.84
C THR A 218 -4.57 6.04 5.00
N ILE A 219 -4.71 7.25 5.54
CA ILE A 219 -4.21 8.49 4.92
C ILE A 219 -3.18 9.10 5.87
N THR A 220 -1.93 9.22 5.42
CA THR A 220 -0.91 9.99 6.11
C THR A 220 -0.89 11.39 5.51
N LEU A 221 -1.40 12.37 6.27
CA LEU A 221 -1.43 13.77 5.90
C LEU A 221 -0.26 14.50 6.56
N THR A 222 0.60 15.09 5.73
CA THR A 222 1.66 15.99 6.18
C THR A 222 1.26 17.42 5.85
N LEU A 223 1.05 18.24 6.86
CA LEU A 223 0.81 19.67 6.75
C LEU A 223 2.13 20.40 6.94
N LEU A 224 2.47 21.28 6.01
CA LEU A 224 3.64 22.13 6.05
C LEU A 224 3.18 23.57 6.11
N GLY A 225 3.63 24.31 7.12
CA GLY A 225 3.41 25.74 7.19
C GLY A 225 4.14 26.50 6.09
N GLU A 226 3.63 27.64 5.69
CA GLU A 226 4.40 28.59 4.90
C GLU A 226 5.51 29.12 5.81
N GLY A 227 6.76 28.65 5.57
CA GLY A 227 7.92 29.14 6.31
C GLY A 227 7.98 30.65 6.21
N LYS A 228 8.30 31.32 7.31
CA LYS A 228 8.51 32.78 7.36
C LYS A 228 9.55 33.34 6.37
N GLY A 229 10.00 32.51 5.42
CA GLY A 229 11.01 32.85 4.43
C GLY A 229 10.64 32.59 2.97
N ASP A 230 9.47 31.99 2.68
CA ASP A 230 8.99 31.75 1.31
C ASP A 230 8.05 32.85 0.79
N ASP A 231 8.24 34.08 1.23
CA ASP A 231 7.72 35.23 0.47
C ASP A 231 8.54 35.32 -0.83
N PRO A 232 7.98 34.98 -2.02
CA PRO A 232 8.67 35.10 -3.28
C PRO A 232 9.04 36.57 -3.60
N GLY A 233 8.65 37.51 -2.74
CA GLY A 233 9.01 38.91 -2.75
C GLY A 233 10.11 39.32 -1.75
N ALA A 234 10.45 38.47 -0.76
CA ALA A 234 11.50 38.72 0.24
C ALA A 234 12.86 38.09 -0.13
N GLY A 235 13.05 37.70 -1.40
CA GLY A 235 14.41 37.55 -1.91
C GLY A 235 15.15 38.84 -1.53
N GLU A 236 16.22 38.74 -0.72
CA GLU A 236 17.19 39.80 -0.55
C GLU A 236 17.47 40.37 -1.92
N ARG A 237 16.76 41.46 -2.25
CA ARG A 237 17.24 42.31 -3.33
C ARG A 237 18.64 42.66 -2.93
N PRO A 238 19.67 42.24 -3.66
CA PRO A 238 21.01 42.69 -3.37
C PRO A 238 20.91 44.22 -3.30
N PRO A 239 21.45 44.83 -2.26
CA PRO A 239 21.30 46.27 -2.05
C PRO A 239 21.61 46.93 -3.39
N GLY A 240 20.55 47.47 -4.00
CA GLY A 240 20.65 48.02 -5.33
C GLY A 240 21.82 49.04 -5.33
N PHE A 241 22.52 49.16 -6.45
CA PHE A 241 23.65 50.10 -6.59
C PHE A 241 23.41 51.44 -5.93
N LEU A 242 22.19 51.94 -5.91
CA LEU A 242 21.77 53.18 -5.20
C LEU A 242 21.86 53.09 -3.69
N ALA A 243 21.55 51.91 -3.09
CA ALA A 243 21.68 51.74 -1.63
C ALA A 243 23.15 51.61 -1.23
N GLY A 244 23.98 50.96 -2.05
CA GLY A 244 25.43 50.93 -1.88
C GLY A 244 26.08 52.31 -1.98
N LEU A 245 25.65 53.14 -2.96
CA LEU A 245 26.11 54.50 -3.14
C LEU A 245 25.71 55.41 -1.98
N GLN A 246 24.50 55.27 -1.46
CA GLN A 246 23.99 56.05 -0.32
C GLN A 246 24.70 55.69 1.00
N ASN A 247 25.04 54.43 1.22
CA ASN A 247 25.84 53.99 2.36
C ASN A 247 27.32 54.42 2.22
N GLY A 248 27.89 54.35 1.02
CA GLY A 248 29.23 54.83 0.76
C GLY A 248 29.37 56.33 0.92
N TRP A 249 28.39 57.11 0.51
CA TRP A 249 28.38 58.57 0.69
C TRP A 249 28.30 58.97 2.17
N ARG A 250 27.50 58.26 2.98
CA ARG A 250 27.46 58.51 4.44
C ARG A 250 28.78 58.22 5.15
N ALA A 251 29.54 57.22 4.67
CA ALA A 251 30.84 56.88 5.26
C ALA A 251 31.95 57.86 4.84
N LEU A 252 31.75 58.65 3.78
CA LEU A 252 32.72 59.62 3.31
C LEU A 252 32.56 61.01 3.98
N VAL A 253 31.36 61.32 4.50
CA VAL A 253 31.02 62.65 5.05
C VAL A 253 31.18 62.69 6.59
N PHE A 254 31.54 61.59 7.21
CA PHE A 254 31.93 61.50 8.62
C PHE A 254 33.41 61.10 8.74
#